data_509b5de6331ff278966880302588f436
#
_entry.id   509b5de6331ff278966880302588f436
#
_cell.length_a   1.000
_cell.length_b   1.000
_cell.length_c   1.000
_cell.angle_alpha   90.00
_cell.angle_beta   90.00
_cell.angle_gamma   90.00
#
_symmetry.space_group_name_H-M   'P 1'
#
loop_
_entity.id
_entity.type
_entity.pdbx_description
1 polymer ?
#
loop_
_entity_poly.entity_id
_entity_poly.type
_entity_poly.pdbx_seq_one_letter_code
_entity_poly.pdbx_strand_id
1 'polypeptide(L)'
;MTESSASFPAEVDDRQAVEQILGRPLSQTWPTGALAPGSRVTVVRDQDWDGPWQAEFAGTIDAMGAPEANEHARAFEGELLYWVAFDAPQYDSGGDGPYRKARIWGRYLRADPEPEA
;
A
#
# COMPACT_ATOMS: atom_id res chain seq x y z
N MET A 1 29.48 -7.06 -15.67
CA MET A 1 28.98 -7.36 -14.61
C MET A 1 27.68 -6.80 -14.34
N THR A 2 26.91 -7.40 -13.90
CA THR A 2 25.57 -7.08 -13.86
C THR A 2 25.07 -6.95 -12.50
N GLU A 3 25.95 -6.87 -11.60
CA GLU A 3 25.49 -6.86 -10.29
C GLU A 3 24.82 -5.63 -9.94
N SER A 4 24.83 -4.62 -10.81
CA SER A 4 24.16 -3.40 -10.48
C SER A 4 22.71 -3.64 -10.16
N SER A 5 22.04 -4.55 -10.87
CA SER A 5 20.64 -4.77 -10.56
C SER A 5 20.48 -5.39 -9.20
N ALA A 6 21.41 -6.22 -8.78
CA ALA A 6 21.30 -6.81 -7.47
C ALA A 6 21.55 -5.81 -6.35
N SER A 7 22.18 -4.68 -6.65
CA SER A 7 22.44 -3.72 -5.59
C SER A 7 21.32 -2.72 -5.39
N PHE A 8 20.26 -2.77 -6.20
CA PHE A 8 19.15 -1.84 -6.02
C PHE A 8 18.08 -2.46 -5.15
N PRO A 9 17.55 -1.70 -4.18
CA PRO A 9 16.42 -2.19 -3.40
C PRO A 9 15.21 -2.43 -4.30
N ALA A 10 14.41 -3.41 -3.94
CA ALA A 10 13.21 -3.70 -4.70
C ALA A 10 12.25 -2.53 -4.72
N GLU A 11 12.20 -1.75 -3.65
CA GLU A 11 11.32 -0.60 -3.60
C GLU A 11 11.65 0.44 -4.66
N VAL A 12 12.93 0.60 -4.98
CA VAL A 12 13.32 1.57 -6.01
C VAL A 12 12.80 1.13 -7.37
N ASP A 13 12.95 -0.16 -7.68
CA ASP A 13 12.46 -0.69 -8.95
C ASP A 13 10.95 -0.58 -9.03
N ASP A 14 10.25 -0.91 -7.93
CA ASP A 14 8.80 -0.84 -7.91
C ASP A 14 8.33 0.58 -8.10
N ARG A 15 8.99 1.54 -7.45
CA ARG A 15 8.61 2.94 -7.59
C ARG A 15 8.72 3.39 -9.03
N GLN A 16 9.81 3.04 -9.69
CA GLN A 16 10.02 3.47 -11.07
C GLN A 16 8.95 2.89 -11.99
N ALA A 17 8.62 1.63 -11.80
CA ALA A 17 7.62 0.99 -12.63
C ALA A 17 6.25 1.64 -12.43
N VAL A 18 5.90 1.92 -11.19
CA VAL A 18 4.60 2.53 -10.89
C VAL A 18 4.56 3.96 -11.44
N GLU A 19 5.65 4.71 -11.30
CA GLU A 19 5.68 6.07 -11.81
C GLU A 19 5.51 6.11 -13.31
N GLN A 20 6.06 5.13 -14.01
CA GLN A 20 5.83 5.03 -15.45
C GLN A 20 4.36 4.79 -15.78
N ILE A 21 3.73 3.91 -15.04
CA ILE A 21 2.32 3.60 -15.28
C ILE A 21 1.45 4.81 -14.99
N LEU A 22 1.73 5.51 -13.90
CA LEU A 22 0.92 6.68 -13.52
C LEU A 22 1.21 7.91 -14.37
N GLY A 23 2.38 7.97 -14.99
CA GLY A 23 2.79 9.14 -15.77
C GLY A 23 3.22 10.30 -14.90
N ARG A 24 3.55 10.06 -13.64
CA ARG A 24 4.02 11.11 -12.74
C ARG A 24 4.82 10.50 -11.60
N PRO A 25 5.67 11.31 -10.95
CA PRO A 25 6.40 10.80 -9.79
C PRO A 25 5.48 10.57 -8.60
N LEU A 26 5.86 9.63 -7.76
CA LEU A 26 5.16 9.40 -6.50
C LEU A 26 5.58 10.45 -5.48
N SER A 27 4.64 10.86 -4.64
CA SER A 27 4.93 11.80 -3.57
C SER A 27 5.92 11.19 -2.60
N GLN A 28 6.84 12.01 -2.10
CA GLN A 28 7.77 11.61 -1.05
C GLN A 28 7.57 12.43 0.22
N THR A 29 6.48 13.20 0.26
CA THR A 29 6.16 14.04 1.42
C THR A 29 5.11 13.32 2.26
N TRP A 30 5.49 12.93 3.46
CA TRP A 30 4.59 12.16 4.33
C TRP A 30 3.73 13.09 5.14
N PRO A 31 2.39 12.98 5.03
CA PRO A 31 1.51 13.86 5.81
C PRO A 31 1.65 13.61 7.30
N THR A 32 1.47 14.67 8.07
CA THR A 32 1.47 14.57 9.52
C THR A 32 0.31 13.67 9.97
N GLY A 33 0.59 12.74 10.85
CA GLY A 33 -0.42 11.84 11.36
C GLY A 33 -0.64 10.60 10.52
N ALA A 34 0.01 10.50 9.35
CA ALA A 34 -0.12 9.31 8.53
C ALA A 34 0.65 8.14 9.17
N LEU A 35 0.25 6.92 8.80
CA LEU A 35 0.99 5.74 9.21
C LEU A 35 2.38 5.79 8.60
N ALA A 36 3.39 5.52 9.40
CA ALA A 36 4.78 5.63 8.96
C ALA A 36 5.18 4.46 8.06
N PRO A 37 6.15 4.66 7.17
CA PRO A 37 6.68 3.54 6.39
C PRO A 37 7.23 2.48 7.33
N GLY A 38 7.01 1.22 6.98
CA GLY A 38 7.43 0.11 7.83
C GLY A 38 6.41 -0.31 8.87
N SER A 39 5.33 0.45 9.04
CA SER A 39 4.29 0.08 10.00
C SER A 39 3.59 -1.19 9.56
N ARG A 40 3.36 -2.09 10.50
CA ARG A 40 2.62 -3.31 10.22
C ARG A 40 1.14 -3.01 10.27
N VAL A 41 0.41 -3.53 9.30
CA VAL A 41 -1.03 -3.29 9.20
C VAL A 41 -1.73 -4.58 8.78
N THR A 42 -3.03 -4.63 9.06
CA THR A 42 -3.91 -5.64 8.51
C THR A 42 -4.89 -4.96 7.59
N VAL A 43 -5.03 -5.48 6.37
CA VAL A 43 -6.04 -5.00 5.44
C VAL A 43 -7.34 -5.71 5.80
N VAL A 44 -8.35 -4.92 6.18
CA VAL A 44 -9.61 -5.46 6.67
C VAL A 44 -10.73 -5.12 5.69
N ARG A 45 -11.81 -5.87 5.76
CA ARG A 45 -12.97 -5.63 4.91
C ARG A 45 -13.96 -4.73 5.64
N ASP A 46 -14.60 -3.88 4.86
CA ASP A 46 -15.61 -2.96 5.37
C ASP A 46 -16.97 -3.64 5.30
N GLN A 47 -17.76 -3.53 6.36
CA GLN A 47 -19.08 -4.15 6.39
C GLN A 47 -20.03 -3.53 5.37
N ASP A 48 -19.89 -2.24 5.13
CA ASP A 48 -20.75 -1.54 4.19
C ASP A 48 -20.31 -1.70 2.74
N TRP A 49 -19.05 -2.03 2.54
CA TRP A 49 -18.48 -2.19 1.21
C TRP A 49 -17.38 -3.24 1.30
N ASP A 50 -17.59 -4.34 0.60
CA ASP A 50 -16.70 -5.49 0.76
C ASP A 50 -15.24 -5.20 0.51
N GLY A 51 -14.90 -4.11 -0.13
CA GLY A 51 -13.52 -3.87 -0.51
C GLY A 51 -13.12 -4.77 -1.67
N PRO A 52 -11.94 -4.56 -2.23
CA PRO A 52 -11.56 -5.28 -3.46
C PRO A 52 -10.91 -6.64 -3.23
N TRP A 53 -10.70 -7.07 -1.98
CA TRP A 53 -9.90 -8.27 -1.73
C TRP A 53 -10.75 -9.43 -1.28
N GLN A 54 -10.28 -10.66 -1.58
CA GLN A 54 -11.02 -11.87 -1.23
C GLN A 54 -10.99 -12.17 0.25
N ALA A 55 -9.95 -11.75 0.96
CA ALA A 55 -9.78 -12.05 2.37
C ALA A 55 -9.01 -10.92 3.03
N GLU A 56 -9.06 -10.88 4.34
CA GLU A 56 -8.22 -9.96 5.10
C GLU A 56 -6.80 -10.53 5.17
N PHE A 57 -5.81 -9.65 5.18
CA PHE A 57 -4.42 -10.11 5.16
C PHE A 57 -3.50 -9.04 5.74
N ALA A 58 -2.29 -9.46 6.09
CA ALA A 58 -1.30 -8.59 6.71
C ALA A 58 -0.35 -8.01 5.69
N GLY A 59 0.18 -6.85 5.99
CA GLY A 59 1.17 -6.21 5.15
C GLY A 59 1.95 -5.14 5.92
N THR A 60 2.71 -4.36 5.16
CA THR A 60 3.56 -3.31 5.71
C THR A 60 3.38 -2.06 4.87
N ILE A 61 3.30 -0.91 5.51
CA ILE A 61 3.26 0.36 4.79
C ILE A 61 4.58 0.52 4.04
N ASP A 62 4.48 0.67 2.71
CA ASP A 62 5.65 0.68 1.86
C ASP A 62 6.25 2.09 1.82
N ALA A 63 7.56 2.15 1.73
CA ALA A 63 8.28 3.42 1.68
C ALA A 63 8.46 3.95 0.26
N MET A 64 8.01 3.24 -0.77
CA MET A 64 8.28 3.68 -2.13
C MET A 64 7.57 4.98 -2.48
N GLY A 65 6.43 5.27 -1.84
CA GLY A 65 5.73 6.52 -2.05
C GLY A 65 4.92 6.86 -0.82
N ALA A 66 4.81 8.15 -0.54
CA ALA A 66 4.00 8.62 0.57
C ALA A 66 2.53 8.48 0.27
N PRO A 67 1.68 8.35 1.29
CA PRO A 67 0.24 8.30 1.05
C PRO A 67 -0.26 9.62 0.46
N GLU A 68 -1.26 9.50 -0.39
CA GLU A 68 -1.85 10.65 -1.06
C GLU A 68 -3.34 10.69 -0.75
N ALA A 69 -3.94 11.85 -0.99
CA ALA A 69 -5.36 12.03 -0.72
C ALA A 69 -6.18 11.07 -1.57
N ASN A 70 -7.17 10.45 -0.94
CA ASN A 70 -8.11 9.59 -1.65
C ASN A 70 -9.23 10.47 -2.19
N GLU A 71 -9.27 10.63 -3.51
CA GLU A 71 -10.23 11.52 -4.15
C GLU A 71 -11.47 10.80 -4.69
N HIS A 72 -11.61 9.51 -4.36
CA HIS A 72 -12.77 8.76 -4.79
C HIS A 72 -14.02 9.32 -4.14
N ALA A 73 -15.15 9.25 -4.88
CA ALA A 73 -16.40 9.83 -4.39
C ALA A 73 -16.86 9.20 -3.07
N ARG A 74 -16.48 7.97 -2.79
CA ARG A 74 -16.89 7.27 -1.57
C ARG A 74 -15.86 7.39 -0.44
N ALA A 75 -14.77 8.11 -0.66
CA ALA A 75 -13.76 8.27 0.37
C ALA A 75 -14.25 9.17 1.48
N PHE A 76 -13.76 8.93 2.70
CA PHE A 76 -14.03 9.83 3.81
C PHE A 76 -13.20 11.09 3.61
N GLU A 77 -13.69 12.18 4.15
CA GLU A 77 -12.94 13.43 4.09
C GLU A 77 -11.60 13.24 4.80
N GLY A 78 -10.52 13.62 4.13
CA GLY A 78 -9.18 13.47 4.69
C GLY A 78 -8.60 12.07 4.61
N GLU A 79 -9.30 11.14 4.00
CA GLU A 79 -8.81 9.79 3.90
C GLU A 79 -7.61 9.71 2.97
N LEU A 80 -6.63 8.88 3.32
CA LEU A 80 -5.43 8.71 2.52
C LEU A 80 -5.41 7.36 1.84
N LEU A 81 -4.69 7.29 0.72
CA LEU A 81 -4.38 6.05 0.02
C LEU A 81 -2.94 5.70 0.33
N TYR A 82 -2.72 4.51 0.84
CA TYR A 82 -1.39 4.05 1.24
C TYR A 82 -0.90 2.96 0.32
N TRP A 83 0.40 2.99 0.01
CA TRP A 83 1.04 1.86 -0.64
C TRP A 83 1.35 0.82 0.42
N VAL A 84 0.87 -0.40 0.20
CA VAL A 84 1.05 -1.51 1.16
C VAL A 84 1.72 -2.66 0.45
N ALA A 85 2.81 -3.15 1.03
CA ALA A 85 3.47 -4.36 0.56
C ALA A 85 2.86 -5.54 1.33
N PHE A 86 2.36 -6.53 0.62
CA PHE A 86 1.63 -7.64 1.21
C PHE A 86 2.61 -8.71 1.69
N ASP A 87 2.30 -9.34 2.80
CA ASP A 87 3.13 -10.43 3.30
C ASP A 87 3.10 -11.62 2.37
N ALA A 88 1.99 -11.85 1.70
CA ALA A 88 1.84 -12.93 0.74
C ALA A 88 1.00 -12.42 -0.41
N PRO A 89 1.17 -12.99 -1.61
CA PRO A 89 0.37 -12.53 -2.76
C PRO A 89 -1.13 -12.68 -2.50
N GLN A 90 -1.90 -11.73 -2.99
CA GLN A 90 -3.34 -11.69 -2.77
C GLN A 90 -4.09 -11.57 -4.08
N TYR A 91 -5.31 -12.07 -4.10
CA TYR A 91 -6.20 -11.94 -5.25
C TYR A 91 -7.34 -11.00 -4.89
N ASP A 92 -7.81 -10.23 -5.88
CA ASP A 92 -8.94 -9.36 -5.62
C ASP A 92 -10.24 -10.15 -5.71
N SER A 93 -11.36 -9.46 -5.44
CA SER A 93 -12.66 -10.14 -5.39
C SER A 93 -13.10 -10.63 -6.75
N GLY A 94 -12.50 -10.14 -7.83
CA GLY A 94 -12.78 -10.64 -9.17
C GLY A 94 -11.91 -11.81 -9.58
N GLY A 95 -10.98 -12.22 -8.73
CA GLY A 95 -10.08 -13.33 -9.04
C GLY A 95 -8.82 -12.92 -9.75
N ASP A 96 -8.59 -11.63 -9.95
CA ASP A 96 -7.37 -11.16 -10.58
C ASP A 96 -6.22 -11.12 -9.58
N GLY A 97 -5.03 -11.25 -10.08
CA GLY A 97 -3.80 -11.26 -9.30
C GLY A 97 -2.90 -12.39 -9.75
N PRO A 98 -1.95 -12.79 -8.94
CA PRO A 98 -1.73 -12.31 -7.56
C PRO A 98 -1.08 -10.94 -7.51
N TYR A 99 -1.49 -10.15 -6.56
CA TYR A 99 -0.87 -8.85 -6.30
C TYR A 99 0.02 -8.95 -5.08
N ARG A 100 1.14 -8.27 -5.12
CA ARG A 100 2.06 -8.23 -3.98
C ARG A 100 2.08 -6.88 -3.31
N LYS A 101 1.51 -5.86 -3.95
CA LYS A 101 1.56 -4.50 -3.49
C LYS A 101 0.43 -3.74 -4.17
N ALA A 102 -0.23 -2.86 -3.43
CA ALA A 102 -1.29 -2.05 -4.01
C ALA A 102 -1.53 -0.84 -3.12
N ARG A 103 -2.26 0.14 -3.67
CA ARG A 103 -2.74 1.25 -2.86
C ARG A 103 -4.01 0.82 -2.16
N ILE A 104 -4.04 1.04 -0.85
CA ILE A 104 -5.16 0.63 -0.01
C ILE A 104 -5.73 1.88 0.66
N TRP A 105 -7.05 1.99 0.68
CA TRP A 105 -7.73 3.09 1.37
C TRP A 105 -7.47 2.99 2.86
N GLY A 106 -7.25 4.13 3.50
CA GLY A 106 -6.95 4.14 4.91
C GLY A 106 -7.99 3.42 5.78
N ARG A 107 -9.28 3.50 5.38
CA ARG A 107 -10.34 2.85 6.16
C ARG A 107 -10.19 1.34 6.23
N TYR A 108 -9.47 0.75 5.27
CA TYR A 108 -9.28 -0.69 5.25
C TYR A 108 -7.99 -1.10 5.94
N LEU A 109 -7.30 -0.17 6.58
CA LEU A 109 -6.03 -0.46 7.25
C LEU A 109 -6.21 -0.36 8.75
N ARG A 110 -5.91 -1.45 9.43
CA ARG A 110 -5.85 -1.47 10.88
C ARG A 110 -4.39 -1.59 11.28
N ALA A 111 -3.88 -0.61 12.02
CA ALA A 111 -2.50 -0.66 12.44
C ALA A 111 -2.36 -1.76 13.50
N ASP A 112 -1.37 -2.61 13.33
CA ASP A 112 -1.11 -3.64 14.31
C ASP A 112 -0.42 -3.01 15.51
N PRO A 113 -0.69 -3.50 16.73
CA PRO A 113 0.02 -2.97 17.88
C PRO A 113 1.50 -3.27 17.74
N GLU A 114 2.31 -2.35 18.22
CA GLU A 114 3.74 -2.56 18.18
C GLU A 114 4.12 -3.63 19.17
N PRO A 115 5.06 -4.51 18.82
CA PRO A 115 5.48 -5.52 19.78
C PRO A 115 6.12 -4.86 20.99
N GLU A 116 5.87 -5.44 22.12
CA GLU A 116 6.49 -4.97 23.33
C GLU A 116 7.97 -5.22 23.28
N ALA A 117 8.76 -4.27 23.70
CA ALA A 117 10.20 -4.39 23.61
C ALA A 117 10.75 -5.35 24.65
#